data_9e0546001cc6f1ba224be4031dd10aa2
#
_entry.id   9e0546001cc6f1ba224be4031dd10aa2
#
_cell.length_a   1.000
_cell.length_b   1.000
_cell.length_c   1.000
_cell.angle_alpha   90.00
_cell.angle_beta   90.00
_cell.angle_gamma   90.00
#
_symmetry.space_group_name_H-M   'P 1'
#
loop_
_entity.id
_entity.type
_entity.pdbx_description
1 polymer ?
#
loop_
_entity_poly.entity_id
_entity_poly.type
_entity_poly.pdbx_seq_one_letter_code
_entity_poly.pdbx_strand_id
1 'polypeptide(L)'
;MKESVCVAYGGVDSYDFHALETAQCMSERRRGGEVGISQVHAMKGNKVWEKLANDDHKDTRRLVLSALTRSHNLPVNGGYYSGKITFDWVKKTFPNPVAYFIEHLDGFKTTMILTSIRDFNYAGLRADDNAIISTQMYLPMPTHGSTTADFFHPLCRHIENTVITSEVPYPIERTLLTSGMTLAGVESLHLGQIPVKTPNMS
;
A
#
# COMPACT_ATOMS: atom_id res chain seq x y z
N MET A 1 -11.68 10.98 1.27
CA MET A 1 -11.05 10.01 2.18
C MET A 1 -10.14 10.76 3.13
N LYS A 2 -9.94 10.26 4.35
CA LYS A 2 -9.02 10.85 5.35
C LYS A 2 -7.66 10.17 5.33
N GLU A 3 -7.66 8.84 5.19
CA GLU A 3 -6.48 8.01 5.34
C GLU A 3 -6.64 6.71 4.58
N SER A 4 -5.53 6.14 4.12
CA SER A 4 -5.48 4.81 3.53
C SER A 4 -4.28 4.01 4.00
N VAL A 5 -4.41 2.69 3.88
CA VAL A 5 -3.34 1.73 4.16
C VAL A 5 -3.27 0.72 3.02
N CYS A 6 -2.06 0.38 2.59
CA CYS A 6 -1.80 -0.80 1.78
C CYS A 6 -0.84 -1.72 2.54
N VAL A 7 -1.27 -2.95 2.85
CA VAL A 7 -0.40 -4.00 3.40
C VAL A 7 -0.05 -4.97 2.29
N ALA A 8 1.24 -5.09 2.00
CA ALA A 8 1.70 -5.75 0.80
C ALA A 8 2.90 -6.66 1.03
N TYR A 9 3.19 -7.45 0.00
CA TYR A 9 4.32 -8.37 -0.10
C TYR A 9 5.60 -7.67 -0.51
N GLY A 10 6.72 -8.18 -0.04
CA GLY A 10 8.04 -8.03 -0.66
C GLY A 10 8.97 -7.02 0.01
N GLY A 11 9.98 -6.61 -0.75
CA GLY A 11 11.08 -5.77 -0.28
C GLY A 11 11.07 -4.37 -0.86
N VAL A 12 11.92 -3.55 -0.30
CA VAL A 12 12.24 -2.19 -0.74
C VAL A 12 12.96 -2.23 -2.08
N ASP A 13 12.76 -1.21 -2.90
CA ASP A 13 13.32 -1.07 -4.26
C ASP A 13 12.96 -2.25 -5.17
N SER A 14 11.75 -2.80 -4.95
CA SER A 14 11.26 -3.99 -5.63
C SER A 14 9.73 -4.02 -5.63
N TYR A 15 9.12 -4.43 -4.52
CA TYR A 15 7.67 -4.56 -4.40
C TYR A 15 6.98 -3.34 -3.77
N ASP A 16 7.71 -2.43 -3.18
CA ASP A 16 7.20 -1.15 -2.68
C ASP A 16 6.53 -0.32 -3.78
N PHE A 17 7.10 -0.28 -4.99
CA PHE A 17 6.46 0.33 -6.15
C PHE A 17 5.06 -0.26 -6.41
N HIS A 18 4.92 -1.59 -6.42
CA HIS A 18 3.62 -2.25 -6.65
C HIS A 18 2.62 -1.97 -5.53
N ALA A 19 3.09 -1.90 -4.28
CA ALA A 19 2.27 -1.56 -3.14
C ALA A 19 1.78 -0.10 -3.21
N LEU A 20 2.66 0.81 -3.64
CA LEU A 20 2.32 2.22 -3.85
C LEU A 20 1.37 2.40 -5.04
N GLU A 21 1.56 1.69 -6.15
CA GLU A 21 0.60 1.66 -7.27
C GLU A 21 -0.79 1.18 -6.80
N THR A 22 -0.84 0.12 -5.98
CA THR A 22 -2.09 -0.37 -5.39
C THR A 22 -2.76 0.71 -4.53
N ALA A 23 -2.00 1.37 -3.65
CA ALA A 23 -2.53 2.44 -2.81
C ALA A 23 -2.99 3.64 -3.65
N GLN A 24 -2.19 4.03 -4.64
CA GLN A 24 -2.45 5.20 -5.48
C GLN A 24 -3.69 5.01 -6.36
N CYS A 25 -3.80 3.92 -7.08
CA CYS A 25 -4.94 3.67 -7.97
C CYS A 25 -6.30 3.65 -7.22
N MET A 26 -6.30 3.29 -5.94
CA MET A 26 -7.49 3.33 -5.09
C MET A 26 -7.74 4.71 -4.50
N SER A 27 -6.69 5.45 -4.16
CA SER A 27 -6.75 6.72 -3.42
C SER A 27 -6.91 7.93 -4.32
N GLU A 28 -6.38 7.91 -5.55
CA GLU A 28 -6.45 9.04 -6.50
C GLU A 28 -7.88 9.40 -6.92
N ARG A 29 -8.84 8.46 -6.73
CA ARG A 29 -10.26 8.66 -7.02
C ARG A 29 -11.03 9.29 -5.87
N ARG A 30 -10.35 9.76 -4.84
CA ARG A 30 -10.97 10.51 -3.74
C ARG A 30 -11.55 11.83 -4.25
N ARG A 31 -12.52 12.40 -3.52
CA ARG A 31 -13.06 13.72 -3.86
C ARG A 31 -11.92 14.75 -3.88
N GLY A 32 -11.79 15.50 -4.94
CA GLY A 32 -10.69 16.43 -5.21
C GLY A 32 -9.56 15.83 -6.05
N GLY A 33 -9.50 14.51 -6.19
CA GLY A 33 -8.45 13.83 -6.96
C GLY A 33 -7.11 13.78 -6.24
N GLU A 34 -6.05 13.46 -6.96
CA GLU A 34 -4.67 13.55 -6.47
C GLU A 34 -4.15 14.98 -6.61
N VAL A 35 -3.45 15.45 -5.60
CA VAL A 35 -2.91 16.83 -5.53
C VAL A 35 -1.40 16.87 -5.30
N GLY A 36 -0.76 15.70 -5.22
CA GLY A 36 0.67 15.58 -4.97
C GLY A 36 1.03 15.24 -3.52
N ILE A 37 2.31 15.02 -3.30
CA ILE A 37 2.91 14.52 -2.05
C ILE A 37 3.80 15.58 -1.42
N SER A 38 3.62 15.86 -0.14
CA SER A 38 4.43 16.81 0.61
C SER A 38 5.67 16.19 1.24
N GLN A 39 5.55 14.94 1.72
CA GLN A 39 6.67 14.20 2.32
C GLN A 39 6.44 12.70 2.37
N VAL A 40 7.53 11.96 2.43
CA VAL A 40 7.56 10.53 2.71
C VAL A 40 8.48 10.26 3.90
N HIS A 41 7.99 9.49 4.87
CA HIS A 41 8.78 9.03 6.03
C HIS A 41 8.80 7.51 6.04
N ALA A 42 9.93 6.90 5.69
CA ALA A 42 10.08 5.46 5.70
C ALA A 42 10.75 4.96 6.98
N MET A 43 10.25 3.84 7.48
CA MET A 43 10.75 3.18 8.68
C MET A 43 10.81 1.67 8.49
N LYS A 44 11.63 0.98 9.29
CA LYS A 44 11.75 -0.49 9.25
C LYS A 44 11.81 -1.11 10.64
N GLY A 45 11.42 -2.39 10.70
CA GLY A 45 11.48 -3.20 11.91
C GLY A 45 10.50 -2.72 12.98
N ASN A 46 10.85 -2.95 14.25
CA ASN A 46 9.96 -2.67 15.37
C ASN A 46 9.52 -1.21 15.49
N LYS A 47 10.35 -0.27 15.02
CA LYS A 47 10.00 1.17 14.98
C LYS A 47 8.68 1.47 14.26
N VAL A 48 8.34 0.68 13.24
CA VAL A 48 7.05 0.78 12.54
C VAL A 48 5.90 0.50 13.50
N TRP A 49 5.99 -0.60 14.24
CA TRP A 49 4.94 -1.00 15.18
C TRP A 49 4.86 -0.08 16.39
N GLU A 50 5.99 0.44 16.88
CA GLU A 50 6.05 1.45 17.94
C GLU A 50 5.36 2.74 17.51
N LYS A 51 5.64 3.23 16.28
CA LYS A 51 4.96 4.40 15.73
C LYS A 51 3.46 4.16 15.63
N LEU A 52 3.05 3.03 15.06
CA LEU A 52 1.63 2.68 14.90
C LEU A 52 0.91 2.41 16.24
N ALA A 53 1.63 2.12 17.32
CA ALA A 53 1.04 1.93 18.65
C ALA A 53 0.57 3.24 19.28
N ASN A 54 1.06 4.40 18.84
CA ASN A 54 0.64 5.69 19.34
C ASN A 54 -0.81 6.00 18.99
N ASP A 55 -1.49 6.77 19.81
CA ASP A 55 -2.92 7.09 19.63
C ASP A 55 -3.21 7.88 18.36
N ASP A 56 -2.27 8.70 17.89
CA ASP A 56 -2.37 9.43 16.61
C ASP A 56 -2.53 8.50 15.40
N HIS A 57 -2.16 7.23 15.52
CA HIS A 57 -2.27 6.19 14.51
C HIS A 57 -3.42 5.19 14.76
N LYS A 58 -4.41 5.56 15.60
CA LYS A 58 -5.56 4.69 15.89
C LYS A 58 -6.30 4.26 14.62
N ASP A 59 -6.56 5.19 13.73
CA ASP A 59 -7.26 4.91 12.47
C ASP A 59 -6.37 4.10 11.52
N THR A 60 -5.07 4.40 11.43
CA THR A 60 -4.11 3.58 10.68
C THR A 60 -4.14 2.12 11.13
N ARG A 61 -4.13 1.85 12.46
CA ARG A 61 -4.24 0.48 13.00
C ARG A 61 -5.53 -0.22 12.56
N ARG A 62 -6.67 0.47 12.61
CA ARG A 62 -7.96 -0.08 12.15
C ARG A 62 -7.91 -0.45 10.67
N LEU A 63 -7.27 0.40 9.86
CA LEU A 63 -7.09 0.17 8.44
C LEU A 63 -6.16 -1.01 8.15
N VAL A 64 -5.05 -1.15 8.90
CA VAL A 64 -4.16 -2.33 8.82
C VAL A 64 -4.94 -3.62 9.07
N LEU A 65 -5.74 -3.65 10.14
CA LEU A 65 -6.55 -4.84 10.45
C LEU A 65 -7.59 -5.11 9.35
N SER A 66 -8.26 -4.07 8.85
CA SER A 66 -9.25 -4.20 7.79
C SER A 66 -8.63 -4.67 6.46
N ALA A 67 -7.46 -4.16 6.09
CA ALA A 67 -6.72 -4.62 4.92
C ALA A 67 -6.37 -6.11 5.04
N LEU A 68 -5.79 -6.51 6.18
CA LEU A 68 -5.40 -7.90 6.42
C LEU A 68 -6.57 -8.88 6.43
N THR A 69 -7.79 -8.47 6.83
CA THR A 69 -8.97 -9.34 6.76
C THR A 69 -9.38 -9.68 5.33
N ARG A 70 -8.85 -8.99 4.31
CA ARG A 70 -9.07 -9.30 2.89
C ARG A 70 -8.09 -10.30 2.32
N SER A 71 -6.99 -10.57 3.04
CA SER A 71 -5.94 -11.45 2.56
C SER A 71 -6.39 -12.91 2.51
N HIS A 72 -6.08 -13.57 1.39
CA HIS A 72 -6.18 -15.02 1.24
C HIS A 72 -4.91 -15.75 1.70
N ASN A 73 -3.86 -15.01 2.04
CA ASN A 73 -2.53 -15.53 2.39
C ASN A 73 -2.16 -15.29 3.86
N LEU A 74 -3.15 -15.15 4.73
CA LEU A 74 -2.89 -15.08 6.17
C LEU A 74 -2.22 -16.37 6.65
N PRO A 75 -1.17 -16.26 7.48
CA PRO A 75 -0.56 -17.44 8.09
C PRO A 75 -1.60 -18.27 8.83
N VAL A 76 -1.56 -19.58 8.61
CA VAL A 76 -2.42 -20.55 9.30
C VAL A 76 -1.65 -21.22 10.42
N ASN A 77 -2.33 -21.51 11.53
CA ASN A 77 -1.80 -22.28 12.63
C ASN A 77 -2.60 -23.58 12.74
N GLY A 78 -1.92 -24.72 12.65
CA GLY A 78 -2.57 -26.03 12.69
C GLY A 78 -3.60 -26.27 11.57
N GLY A 79 -3.44 -25.64 10.41
CA GLY A 79 -4.36 -25.73 9.26
C GLY A 79 -5.55 -24.79 9.31
N TYR A 80 -5.65 -23.93 10.33
CA TYR A 80 -6.74 -22.96 10.50
C TYR A 80 -6.22 -21.53 10.46
N TYR A 81 -7.01 -20.62 9.87
CA TYR A 81 -6.76 -19.19 9.97
C TYR A 81 -6.92 -18.70 11.41
N SER A 82 -6.17 -17.65 11.76
CA SER A 82 -6.39 -16.99 13.04
C SER A 82 -7.83 -16.51 13.15
N GLY A 83 -8.55 -16.97 14.17
CA GLY A 83 -9.95 -16.55 14.42
C GLY A 83 -10.08 -15.09 14.82
N LYS A 84 -8.97 -14.42 15.18
CA LYS A 84 -8.96 -13.02 15.59
C LYS A 84 -7.65 -12.35 15.19
N ILE A 85 -7.72 -11.47 14.21
CA ILE A 85 -6.60 -10.61 13.81
C ILE A 85 -6.61 -9.40 14.73
N THR A 86 -5.64 -9.33 15.65
CA THR A 86 -5.42 -8.17 16.53
C THR A 86 -4.12 -7.48 16.15
N PHE A 87 -3.93 -6.23 16.60
CA PHE A 87 -2.67 -5.52 16.36
C PHE A 87 -1.46 -6.24 16.97
N ASP A 88 -1.62 -6.88 18.12
CA ASP A 88 -0.55 -7.69 18.73
C ASP A 88 -0.24 -8.95 17.90
N TRP A 89 -1.27 -9.59 17.35
CA TRP A 89 -1.07 -10.68 16.41
C TRP A 89 -0.29 -10.22 15.18
N VAL A 90 -0.62 -9.04 14.61
CA VAL A 90 0.08 -8.47 13.45
C VAL A 90 1.56 -8.24 13.75
N LYS A 91 1.88 -7.61 14.89
CA LYS A 91 3.27 -7.38 15.33
C LYS A 91 4.06 -8.69 15.45
N LYS A 92 3.45 -9.71 16.05
CA LYS A 92 4.06 -11.02 16.23
C LYS A 92 4.26 -11.76 14.89
N THR A 93 3.31 -11.64 14.00
CA THR A 93 3.31 -12.34 12.71
C THR A 93 4.27 -11.71 11.72
N PHE A 94 4.40 -10.38 11.74
CA PHE A 94 5.23 -9.61 10.84
C PHE A 94 6.26 -8.77 11.61
N PRO A 95 7.30 -9.39 12.22
CA PRO A 95 8.22 -8.71 13.13
C PRO A 95 9.15 -7.69 12.44
N ASN A 96 9.36 -7.83 11.13
CA ASN A 96 10.30 -7.00 10.36
C ASN A 96 9.63 -6.29 9.18
N PRO A 97 8.63 -5.43 9.41
CA PRO A 97 7.99 -4.67 8.33
C PRO A 97 8.90 -3.53 7.85
N VAL A 98 8.62 -3.06 6.63
CA VAL A 98 9.00 -1.72 6.20
C VAL A 98 7.73 -0.93 5.95
N ALA A 99 7.66 0.32 6.40
CA ALA A 99 6.51 1.17 6.14
C ALA A 99 6.92 2.53 5.62
N TYR A 100 6.15 3.05 4.66
CA TYR A 100 6.22 4.43 4.18
C TYR A 100 4.97 5.17 4.66
N PHE A 101 5.18 6.21 5.43
CA PHE A 101 4.15 7.16 5.87
C PHE A 101 4.20 8.36 4.94
N ILE A 102 3.15 8.53 4.16
CA ILE A 102 3.08 9.48 3.05
C ILE A 102 2.03 10.53 3.41
N GLU A 103 2.40 11.80 3.31
CA GLU A 103 1.50 12.93 3.47
C GLU A 103 1.27 13.60 2.13
N HIS A 104 -0.01 13.69 1.74
CA HIS A 104 -0.44 14.39 0.54
C HIS A 104 -0.67 15.89 0.83
N LEU A 105 -0.62 16.72 -0.20
CA LEU A 105 -0.78 18.18 -0.06
C LEU A 105 -2.17 18.58 0.45
N ASP A 106 -3.20 17.77 0.24
CA ASP A 106 -4.56 17.99 0.76
C ASP A 106 -4.76 17.49 2.21
N GLY A 107 -3.68 17.04 2.87
CA GLY A 107 -3.72 16.47 4.21
C GLY A 107 -4.18 15.00 4.27
N PHE A 108 -4.49 14.38 3.14
CA PHE A 108 -4.72 12.95 3.06
C PHE A 108 -3.44 12.19 3.42
N LYS A 109 -3.57 11.04 4.08
CA LYS A 109 -2.43 10.21 4.51
C LYS A 109 -2.51 8.82 3.91
N THR A 110 -1.41 8.34 3.40
CA THR A 110 -1.25 6.95 2.93
C THR A 110 -0.15 6.28 3.73
N THR A 111 -0.44 5.09 4.27
CA THR A 111 0.57 4.24 4.88
C THR A 111 0.72 2.96 4.06
N MET A 112 1.88 2.76 3.46
CA MET A 112 2.24 1.52 2.79
C MET A 112 3.09 0.68 3.74
N ILE A 113 2.78 -0.61 3.88
CA ILE A 113 3.48 -1.54 4.78
C ILE A 113 3.86 -2.80 4.00
N LEU A 114 5.14 -3.04 3.85
CA LEU A 114 5.69 -4.28 3.31
C LEU A 114 5.86 -5.32 4.40
N THR A 115 5.39 -6.52 4.12
CA THR A 115 5.45 -7.67 5.03
C THR A 115 5.79 -8.94 4.24
N SER A 116 5.71 -10.10 4.89
CA SER A 116 5.81 -11.41 4.23
C SER A 116 4.47 -11.92 3.67
N ILE A 117 3.39 -11.14 3.73
CA ILE A 117 2.09 -11.53 3.19
C ILE A 117 2.11 -11.49 1.67
N ARG A 118 1.73 -12.58 1.00
CA ARG A 118 1.91 -12.73 -0.44
C ARG A 118 0.73 -12.18 -1.25
N ASP A 119 0.30 -10.98 -0.93
CA ASP A 119 -0.74 -10.26 -1.66
C ASP A 119 -0.64 -8.75 -1.41
N PHE A 120 -1.59 -7.98 -1.99
CA PHE A 120 -1.67 -6.53 -1.86
C PHE A 120 -3.08 -6.20 -1.38
N ASN A 121 -3.18 -5.73 -0.15
CA ASN A 121 -4.44 -5.46 0.53
C ASN A 121 -4.57 -3.98 0.84
N TYR A 122 -5.67 -3.39 0.44
CA TYR A 122 -5.96 -1.98 0.63
C TYR A 122 -7.09 -1.78 1.62
N ALA A 123 -7.02 -0.73 2.42
CA ALA A 123 -8.13 -0.19 3.20
C ALA A 123 -8.06 1.33 3.21
N GLY A 124 -9.23 1.97 3.14
CA GLY A 124 -9.35 3.43 3.17
C GLY A 124 -10.46 3.88 4.12
N LEU A 125 -10.21 4.95 4.86
CA LEU A 125 -11.17 5.59 5.77
C LEU A 125 -11.90 6.71 5.05
N ARG A 126 -13.21 6.62 4.96
CA ARG A 126 -14.06 7.68 4.40
C ARG A 126 -14.08 8.89 5.32
N ALA A 127 -14.19 10.08 4.71
CA ALA A 127 -14.20 11.34 5.46
C ALA A 127 -15.58 11.74 5.97
N ASP A 128 -16.65 11.27 5.33
CA ASP A 128 -18.03 11.67 5.59
C ASP A 128 -18.67 10.88 6.74
N ASP A 129 -18.46 9.57 6.81
CA ASP A 129 -19.10 8.68 7.78
C ASP A 129 -18.13 7.82 8.60
N ASN A 130 -16.82 7.98 8.40
CA ASN A 130 -15.75 7.17 8.99
C ASN A 130 -15.89 5.66 8.70
N ALA A 131 -16.63 5.28 7.66
CA ALA A 131 -16.67 3.90 7.20
C ALA A 131 -15.34 3.48 6.59
N ILE A 132 -14.97 2.22 6.80
CA ILE A 132 -13.78 1.62 6.19
C ILE A 132 -14.21 0.83 4.95
N ILE A 133 -13.61 1.15 3.82
CA ILE A 133 -13.68 0.33 2.62
C ILE A 133 -12.38 -0.44 2.47
N SER A 134 -12.44 -1.71 2.12
CA SER A 134 -11.23 -2.53 1.99
C SER A 134 -11.39 -3.55 0.87
N THR A 135 -10.26 -3.85 0.22
CA THR A 135 -10.20 -4.80 -0.89
C THR A 135 -8.82 -5.47 -0.94
N GLN A 136 -8.75 -6.59 -1.64
CA GLN A 136 -7.51 -7.23 -2.03
C GLN A 136 -7.35 -7.09 -3.55
N MET A 137 -6.14 -6.84 -4.01
CA MET A 137 -5.83 -6.93 -5.44
C MET A 137 -5.84 -8.40 -5.86
N TYR A 138 -6.60 -8.70 -6.92
CA TYR A 138 -6.62 -10.05 -7.46
C TYR A 138 -5.34 -10.31 -8.25
N LEU A 139 -4.48 -11.18 -7.72
CA LEU A 139 -3.23 -11.59 -8.31
C LEU A 139 -3.21 -13.12 -8.45
N PRO A 140 -3.80 -13.69 -9.52
CA PRO A 140 -3.74 -15.12 -9.76
C PRO A 140 -2.31 -15.51 -10.15
N MET A 141 -1.50 -15.80 -9.14
CA MET A 141 -0.10 -16.21 -9.30
C MET A 141 0.00 -17.72 -9.52
N PRO A 142 0.99 -18.21 -10.28
CA PRO A 142 1.35 -19.62 -10.28
C PRO A 142 1.56 -20.10 -8.85
N THR A 143 1.10 -21.28 -8.50
CA THR A 143 1.08 -21.87 -7.15
C THR A 143 -0.04 -21.37 -6.21
N HIS A 144 -0.82 -20.36 -6.59
CA HIS A 144 -1.96 -19.84 -5.82
C HIS A 144 -3.30 -20.06 -6.53
N GLY A 145 -3.51 -21.26 -7.07
CA GLY A 145 -4.74 -21.62 -7.78
C GLY A 145 -4.74 -21.28 -9.29
N SER A 146 -3.62 -20.77 -9.82
CA SER A 146 -3.41 -20.57 -11.25
C SER A 146 -2.11 -21.25 -11.69
N THR A 147 -2.12 -21.80 -12.89
CA THR A 147 -0.92 -22.34 -13.56
C THR A 147 -0.27 -21.33 -14.49
N THR A 148 -0.90 -20.18 -14.68
CA THR A 148 -0.51 -19.13 -15.63
C THR A 148 -0.33 -17.80 -14.88
N ALA A 149 0.37 -16.87 -15.51
CA ALA A 149 0.56 -15.50 -15.01
C ALA A 149 -0.59 -14.59 -15.48
N ASP A 150 -1.83 -14.98 -15.20
CA ASP A 150 -3.05 -14.31 -15.70
C ASP A 150 -3.16 -12.84 -15.31
N PHE A 151 -2.48 -12.43 -14.24
CA PHE A 151 -2.40 -11.03 -13.83
C PHE A 151 -1.69 -10.12 -14.86
N PHE A 152 -0.93 -10.67 -15.79
CA PHE A 152 -0.36 -9.93 -16.92
C PHE A 152 -1.36 -9.68 -18.05
N HIS A 153 -2.46 -10.42 -18.16
CA HIS A 153 -3.44 -10.21 -19.22
C HIS A 153 -3.99 -8.78 -19.28
N PRO A 154 -4.42 -8.16 -18.17
CA PRO A 154 -4.87 -6.77 -18.20
C PRO A 154 -3.76 -5.81 -18.65
N LEU A 155 -2.52 -6.03 -18.21
CA LEU A 155 -1.37 -5.22 -18.64
C LEU A 155 -1.13 -5.33 -20.15
N CYS A 156 -1.06 -6.57 -20.68
CA CYS A 156 -0.88 -6.80 -22.12
C CYS A 156 -2.01 -6.15 -22.94
N ARG A 157 -3.27 -6.27 -22.45
CA ARG A 157 -4.42 -5.64 -23.11
C ARG A 157 -4.33 -4.11 -23.10
N HIS A 158 -3.85 -3.49 -22.00
CA HIS A 158 -3.64 -2.05 -21.97
C HIS A 158 -2.53 -1.60 -22.92
N ILE A 159 -1.43 -2.36 -23.01
CA ILE A 159 -0.35 -2.08 -23.96
C ILE A 159 -0.88 -2.17 -25.40
N GLU A 160 -1.59 -3.26 -25.75
CA GLU A 160 -2.18 -3.45 -27.07
C GLU A 160 -3.16 -2.31 -27.42
N ASN A 161 -4.09 -1.99 -26.53
CA ASN A 161 -5.04 -0.89 -26.74
C ASN A 161 -4.32 0.44 -26.96
N THR A 162 -3.30 0.76 -26.15
CA THR A 162 -2.53 2.00 -26.29
C THR A 162 -1.85 2.06 -27.67
N VAL A 163 -1.30 0.96 -28.16
CA VAL A 163 -0.67 0.90 -29.49
C VAL A 163 -1.71 1.11 -30.60
N ILE A 164 -2.90 0.49 -30.47
CA ILE A 164 -3.95 0.55 -31.51
C ILE A 164 -4.66 1.91 -31.50
N THR A 165 -4.98 2.47 -30.33
CA THR A 165 -5.85 3.65 -30.19
C THR A 165 -5.09 4.95 -29.93
N SER A 166 -3.81 4.86 -29.56
CA SER A 166 -3.01 6.00 -29.03
C SER A 166 -3.59 6.61 -27.73
N GLU A 167 -4.43 5.86 -27.02
CA GLU A 167 -5.01 6.27 -25.75
C GLU A 167 -4.33 5.54 -24.61
N VAL A 168 -3.96 6.26 -23.55
CA VAL A 168 -3.37 5.67 -22.33
C VAL A 168 -4.47 5.32 -21.32
N PRO A 169 -4.36 4.18 -20.58
CA PRO A 169 -5.40 3.73 -19.66
C PRO A 169 -5.52 4.58 -18.39
N TYR A 170 -4.50 5.36 -18.08
CA TYR A 170 -4.44 6.31 -16.96
C TYR A 170 -3.36 7.37 -17.20
N PRO A 171 -3.40 8.52 -16.52
CA PRO A 171 -2.39 9.58 -16.66
C PRO A 171 -1.00 9.07 -16.28
N ILE A 172 0.03 9.42 -17.07
CA ILE A 172 1.43 9.04 -16.84
C ILE A 172 1.95 9.57 -15.49
N GLU A 173 1.36 10.67 -15.00
CA GLU A 173 1.67 11.31 -13.73
C GLU A 173 1.49 10.35 -12.54
N ARG A 174 0.59 9.37 -12.63
CA ARG A 174 0.48 8.32 -11.60
C ARG A 174 1.80 7.59 -11.43
N THR A 175 2.38 7.10 -12.53
CA THR A 175 3.64 6.35 -12.48
C THR A 175 4.80 7.22 -12.03
N LEU A 176 4.82 8.49 -12.44
CA LEU A 176 5.80 9.45 -11.97
C LEU A 176 5.70 9.66 -10.45
N LEU A 177 4.47 9.82 -9.93
CA LEU A 177 4.21 10.01 -8.52
C LEU A 177 4.61 8.78 -7.68
N THR A 178 4.22 7.58 -8.12
CA THR A 178 4.57 6.33 -7.41
C THR A 178 6.06 6.03 -7.46
N SER A 179 6.74 6.32 -8.56
CA SER A 179 8.20 6.24 -8.65
C SER A 179 8.89 7.25 -7.71
N GLY A 180 8.36 8.46 -7.63
CA GLY A 180 8.85 9.49 -6.70
C GLY A 180 8.66 9.09 -5.23
N MET A 181 7.51 8.51 -4.87
CA MET A 181 7.29 7.97 -3.52
C MET A 181 8.24 6.83 -3.18
N THR A 182 8.53 5.93 -4.14
CA THR A 182 9.52 4.85 -3.98
C THR A 182 10.90 5.44 -3.71
N LEU A 183 11.35 6.37 -4.53
CA LEU A 183 12.64 7.02 -4.38
C LEU A 183 12.78 7.73 -3.03
N ALA A 184 11.78 8.55 -2.65
CA ALA A 184 11.78 9.25 -1.37
C ALA A 184 11.75 8.30 -0.17
N GLY A 185 11.07 7.15 -0.29
CA GLY A 185 11.07 6.10 0.73
C GLY A 185 12.45 5.46 0.90
N VAL A 186 13.11 5.10 -0.20
CA VAL A 186 14.49 4.57 -0.19
C VAL A 186 15.45 5.59 0.41
N GLU A 187 15.36 6.86 0.00
CA GLU A 187 16.16 7.96 0.54
C GLU A 187 15.94 8.14 2.04
N SER A 188 14.70 8.14 2.50
CA SER A 188 14.35 8.21 3.92
C SER A 188 15.01 7.10 4.74
N LEU A 189 14.99 5.87 4.25
CA LEU A 189 15.65 4.73 4.89
C LEU A 189 17.17 4.91 4.92
N HIS A 190 17.77 5.39 3.83
CA HIS A 190 19.21 5.64 3.71
C HIS A 190 19.69 6.73 4.66
N LEU A 191 18.94 7.80 4.80
CA LEU A 191 19.22 8.93 5.69
C LEU A 191 18.95 8.63 7.18
N GLY A 192 18.68 7.39 7.56
CA GLY A 192 18.47 6.99 8.94
C GLY A 192 17.01 7.01 9.38
N GLN A 193 16.10 6.85 8.45
CA GLN A 193 14.65 6.81 8.70
C GLN A 193 14.10 8.18 9.14
N ILE A 194 14.51 9.23 8.46
CA ILE A 194 13.97 10.59 8.66
C ILE A 194 12.98 10.96 7.54
N PRO A 195 12.03 11.87 7.80
CA PRO A 195 11.14 12.36 6.75
C PRO A 195 11.90 13.06 5.62
N VAL A 196 11.53 12.77 4.38
CA VAL A 196 12.04 13.40 3.16
C VAL A 196 10.91 14.24 2.55
N LYS A 197 11.15 15.53 2.35
CA LYS A 197 10.23 16.42 1.65
C LYS A 197 10.29 16.19 0.15
N THR A 198 9.16 16.33 -0.52
CA THR A 198 8.98 15.99 -1.94
C THR A 198 8.45 17.19 -2.76
N PRO A 199 9.17 18.33 -2.79
CA PRO A 199 8.67 19.56 -3.45
C PRO A 199 8.42 19.38 -4.96
N ASN A 200 9.02 18.38 -5.58
CA ASN A 200 8.86 18.09 -7.02
C ASN A 200 7.71 17.11 -7.33
N MET A 201 6.91 16.75 -6.33
CA MET A 201 5.75 15.86 -6.49
C MET A 201 4.42 16.58 -6.20
N SER A 202 4.39 17.88 -6.47
CA SER A 202 3.20 18.74 -6.36
C SER A 202 2.59 19.02 -7.73
#